data_a287d0fe4dc66de7efb801761199cb71
#
_entry.id   a287d0fe4dc66de7efb801761199cb71
#
_cell.length_a   1.000
_cell.length_b   1.000
_cell.length_c   1.000
_cell.angle_alpha   90.00
_cell.angle_beta   90.00
_cell.angle_gamma   90.00
#
_symmetry.space_group_name_H-M   'P 1'
#
loop_
_entity.id
_entity.type
_entity.pdbx_description
1 polymer ?
#
loop_
_entity_poly.entity_id
_entity_poly.type
_entity_poly.pdbx_seq_one_letter_code
_entity_poly.pdbx_strand_id
1 'polypeptide(L)'
;GMYLKYLFLWNNPWINFLWVIIMIFVAGQTALVRTQLKHRILLIPITVGFLCSVVLVGLYFIGVVLQLDNIFSAQYFIPIFGILMGNMLSSNVIALNTYYSGLKREQQLYRYLLGNGATRQEAQAPFIRQAIIKSFSPLIANISVMGLVALPGTMIGQILGGSSPNVAIKYQMMIMVITFTAVSYTHLTLP
;
A
#
# COMPACT_ATOMS: atom_id res chain seq x y z
N GLY A 1 -18.03 -3.19 10.71
CA GLY A 1 -18.84 -1.98 10.72
C GLY A 1 -19.14 -1.37 12.09
N MET A 2 -19.51 -2.17 13.09
CA MET A 2 -19.97 -1.65 14.40
C MET A 2 -18.87 -0.91 15.18
N TYR A 3 -17.64 -1.40 15.19
CA TYR A 3 -16.50 -0.77 15.88
C TYR A 3 -16.10 0.59 15.31
N LEU A 4 -16.23 0.81 14.01
CA LEU A 4 -15.90 2.10 13.37
C LEU A 4 -16.80 3.23 13.90
N LYS A 5 -18.07 2.96 14.18
CA LYS A 5 -19.00 3.95 14.75
C LYS A 5 -18.48 4.51 16.09
N TYR A 6 -17.94 3.66 16.95
CA TYR A 6 -17.39 4.09 18.24
C TYR A 6 -16.11 4.90 18.09
N LEU A 7 -15.25 4.53 17.12
CA LEU A 7 -14.03 5.29 16.82
C LEU A 7 -14.34 6.71 16.33
N PHE A 8 -15.36 6.86 15.49
CA PHE A 8 -15.81 8.19 15.03
C PHE A 8 -16.48 9.00 16.14
N LEU A 9 -17.17 8.36 17.08
CA LEU A 9 -17.83 9.04 18.21
C LEU A 9 -16.81 9.54 19.24
N TRP A 10 -15.79 8.74 19.56
CA TRP A 10 -14.78 9.11 20.55
C TRP A 10 -13.77 10.13 20.05
N ASN A 11 -13.49 10.15 18.75
CA ASN A 11 -12.57 11.06 18.05
C ASN A 11 -11.31 11.43 18.87
N ASN A 12 -10.74 10.46 19.59
CA ASN A 12 -9.56 10.65 20.43
C ASN A 12 -8.30 10.35 19.62
N PRO A 13 -7.33 11.31 19.51
CA PRO A 13 -6.11 11.14 18.73
C PRO A 13 -5.32 9.85 19.08
N TRP A 14 -5.24 9.51 20.35
CA TRP A 14 -4.50 8.34 20.82
C TRP A 14 -5.17 7.02 20.38
N ILE A 15 -6.48 6.97 20.42
CA ILE A 15 -7.24 5.79 19.97
C ILE A 15 -7.12 5.63 18.46
N ASN A 16 -7.19 6.72 17.71
CA ASN A 16 -7.05 6.70 16.25
C ASN A 16 -5.66 6.23 15.84
N PHE A 17 -4.60 6.71 16.51
CA PHE A 17 -3.24 6.28 16.28
C PHE A 17 -3.02 4.79 16.61
N LEU A 18 -3.51 4.34 17.77
CA LEU A 18 -3.46 2.94 18.17
C LEU A 18 -4.16 2.04 17.12
N TRP A 19 -5.30 2.48 16.61
CA TRP A 19 -6.07 1.76 15.61
C TRP A 19 -5.26 1.58 14.30
N VAL A 20 -4.56 2.62 13.85
CA VAL A 20 -3.70 2.54 12.66
C VAL A 20 -2.54 1.56 12.90
N ILE A 21 -1.93 1.53 14.07
CA ILE A 21 -0.89 0.55 14.41
C ILE A 21 -1.45 -0.88 14.31
N ILE A 22 -2.64 -1.13 14.84
CA ILE A 22 -3.31 -2.43 14.72
C ILE A 22 -3.54 -2.78 13.25
N MET A 23 -4.01 -1.83 12.45
CA MET A 23 -4.21 -2.02 11.00
C MET A 23 -2.90 -2.39 10.30
N ILE A 24 -1.78 -1.73 10.61
CA ILE A 24 -0.46 -2.02 10.06
C ILE A 24 -0.05 -3.46 10.40
N PHE A 25 -0.20 -3.86 11.65
CA PHE A 25 0.14 -5.21 12.08
C PHE A 25 -0.71 -6.27 11.38
N VAL A 26 -2.02 -6.07 11.31
CA VAL A 26 -2.95 -6.96 10.60
C VAL A 26 -2.62 -7.03 9.11
N ALA A 27 -2.26 -5.91 8.47
CA ALA A 27 -1.84 -5.88 7.08
C ALA A 27 -0.55 -6.68 6.85
N GLY A 28 0.46 -6.53 7.72
CA GLY A 28 1.70 -7.30 7.67
C GLY A 28 1.45 -8.81 7.80
N GLN A 29 0.63 -9.21 8.76
CA GLN A 29 0.20 -10.61 8.93
C GLN A 29 -0.53 -11.13 7.69
N THR A 30 -1.48 -10.34 7.17
CA THR A 30 -2.25 -10.72 5.98
C THR A 30 -1.36 -10.86 4.75
N ALA A 31 -0.33 -10.01 4.59
CA ALA A 31 0.65 -10.13 3.52
C ALA A 31 1.35 -11.48 3.55
N LEU A 32 1.81 -11.93 4.71
CA LEU A 32 2.47 -13.23 4.86
C LEU A 32 1.55 -14.40 4.57
N VAL A 33 0.32 -14.36 5.10
CA VAL A 33 -0.66 -15.43 4.87
C VAL A 33 -0.99 -15.56 3.37
N ARG A 34 -1.18 -14.42 2.68
CA ARG A 34 -1.50 -14.41 1.25
C ARG A 34 -0.33 -14.82 0.35
N THR A 35 0.90 -14.58 0.76
CA THR A 35 2.10 -14.99 0.02
C THR A 35 2.51 -16.43 0.29
N GLN A 36 1.85 -17.12 1.21
CA GLN A 36 2.18 -18.50 1.63
C GLN A 36 3.65 -18.69 2.04
N LEU A 37 4.31 -17.61 2.43
CA LEU A 37 5.69 -17.64 2.89
C LEU A 37 5.73 -18.16 4.33
N LYS A 38 6.37 -19.32 4.52
CA LYS A 38 6.50 -19.95 5.85
C LYS A 38 7.44 -19.23 6.81
N HIS A 39 8.20 -18.25 6.33
CA HIS A 39 9.22 -17.60 7.14
C HIS A 39 8.65 -16.41 7.91
N ARG A 40 8.35 -16.61 9.19
CA ARG A 40 8.00 -15.53 10.14
C ARG A 40 9.03 -14.40 10.22
N ILE A 41 10.26 -14.67 9.80
CA ILE A 41 11.37 -13.69 9.75
C ILE A 41 11.04 -12.50 8.83
N LEU A 42 10.28 -12.72 7.77
CA LEU A 42 9.85 -11.66 6.84
C LEU A 42 8.75 -10.75 7.40
N LEU A 43 8.09 -11.13 8.50
CA LEU A 43 7.04 -10.31 9.12
C LEU A 43 7.59 -8.98 9.60
N ILE A 44 8.75 -8.99 10.27
CA ILE A 44 9.35 -7.77 10.83
C ILE A 44 9.69 -6.75 9.74
N PRO A 45 10.47 -7.07 8.69
CA PRO A 45 10.80 -6.10 7.66
C PRO A 45 9.57 -5.61 6.89
N ILE A 46 8.59 -6.47 6.58
CA ILE A 46 7.37 -6.07 5.91
C ILE A 46 6.55 -5.11 6.77
N THR A 47 6.37 -5.41 8.06
CA THR A 47 5.61 -4.56 8.98
C THR A 47 6.31 -3.22 9.21
N VAL A 48 7.63 -3.22 9.34
CA VAL A 48 8.42 -1.98 9.48
C VAL A 48 8.34 -1.15 8.18
N GLY A 49 8.47 -1.78 7.02
CA GLY A 49 8.30 -1.10 5.72
C GLY A 49 6.92 -0.46 5.58
N PHE A 50 5.85 -1.16 5.97
CA PHE A 50 4.49 -0.60 6.00
C PHE A 50 4.39 0.57 6.98
N LEU A 51 4.91 0.43 8.17
CA LEU A 51 4.89 1.48 9.19
C LEU A 51 5.60 2.73 8.69
N CYS A 52 6.82 2.60 8.20
CA CYS A 52 7.59 3.73 7.65
C CYS A 52 6.85 4.41 6.49
N SER A 53 6.39 3.64 5.50
CA SER A 53 5.67 4.18 4.33
C SER A 53 4.38 4.89 4.74
N VAL A 54 3.56 4.25 5.57
CA VAL A 54 2.26 4.77 5.96
C VAL A 54 2.41 6.01 6.83
N VAL A 55 3.35 5.99 7.79
CA VAL A 55 3.57 7.14 8.67
C VAL A 55 4.14 8.32 7.88
N LEU A 56 5.20 8.11 7.09
CA LEU A 56 5.82 9.20 6.33
C LEU A 56 4.86 9.78 5.28
N VAL A 57 4.29 8.93 4.43
CA VAL A 57 3.44 9.37 3.33
C VAL A 57 2.08 9.85 3.84
N GLY A 58 1.49 9.15 4.82
CA GLY A 58 0.19 9.50 5.38
C GLY A 58 0.21 10.80 6.18
N LEU A 59 1.21 11.00 7.05
CA LEU A 59 1.35 12.25 7.82
C LEU A 59 1.70 13.43 6.91
N TYR A 60 2.59 13.23 5.93
CA TYR A 60 2.88 14.25 4.94
C TYR A 60 1.61 14.70 4.20
N PHE A 61 0.79 13.74 3.78
CA PHE A 61 -0.44 14.05 3.06
C PHE A 61 -1.45 14.83 3.92
N ILE A 62 -1.73 14.34 5.13
CA ILE A 62 -2.72 14.97 6.00
C ILE A 62 -2.21 16.33 6.50
N GLY A 63 -0.93 16.44 6.87
CA GLY A 63 -0.37 17.65 7.45
C GLY A 63 -0.03 18.73 6.42
N VAL A 64 0.52 18.34 5.26
CA VAL A 64 1.03 19.31 4.27
C VAL A 64 0.06 19.51 3.11
N VAL A 65 -0.54 18.43 2.59
CA VAL A 65 -1.39 18.51 1.39
C VAL A 65 -2.82 18.93 1.75
N LEU A 66 -3.41 18.31 2.77
CA LEU A 66 -4.78 18.63 3.19
C LEU A 66 -4.85 19.84 4.12
N GLN A 67 -3.75 20.19 4.79
CA GLN A 67 -3.66 21.35 5.72
C GLN A 67 -4.83 21.39 6.71
N LEU A 68 -5.18 20.23 7.28
CA LEU A 68 -6.26 20.12 8.24
C LEU A 68 -5.83 20.72 9.60
N ASP A 69 -6.70 21.50 10.21
CA ASP A 69 -6.48 22.06 11.55
C ASP A 69 -6.29 20.94 12.61
N ASN A 70 -6.93 19.80 12.41
CA ASN A 70 -6.78 18.63 13.25
C ASN A 70 -6.37 17.39 12.43
N ILE A 71 -5.05 17.13 12.39
CA ILE A 71 -4.43 16.04 11.63
C ILE A 71 -4.96 14.66 12.06
N PHE A 72 -5.31 14.51 13.34
CA PHE A 72 -5.75 13.23 13.93
C PHE A 72 -7.27 13.03 13.95
N SER A 73 -8.02 13.85 13.20
CA SER A 73 -9.47 13.68 13.08
C SER A 73 -9.80 12.29 12.52
N ALA A 74 -10.59 11.50 13.22
CA ALA A 74 -10.98 10.14 12.83
C ALA A 74 -11.60 10.09 11.43
N GLN A 75 -12.32 11.15 11.05
CA GLN A 75 -13.05 11.25 9.78
C GLN A 75 -12.12 11.19 8.55
N TYR A 76 -10.92 11.74 8.63
CA TYR A 76 -9.94 11.74 7.54
C TYR A 76 -8.83 10.73 7.77
N PHE A 77 -8.34 10.64 9.01
CA PHE A 77 -7.21 9.82 9.40
C PHE A 77 -7.46 8.33 9.11
N ILE A 78 -8.54 7.76 9.64
CA ILE A 78 -8.83 6.32 9.51
C ILE A 78 -9.07 5.90 8.05
N PRO A 79 -9.91 6.60 7.24
CA PRO A 79 -10.15 6.20 5.86
C PRO A 79 -8.92 6.32 4.97
N ILE A 80 -8.13 7.40 5.09
CA ILE A 80 -6.94 7.61 4.28
C ILE A 80 -5.91 6.52 4.55
N PHE A 81 -5.59 6.26 5.83
CA PHE A 81 -4.68 5.19 6.21
C PHE A 81 -5.19 3.82 5.78
N GLY A 82 -6.50 3.58 5.87
CA GLY A 82 -7.12 2.33 5.41
C GLY A 82 -6.96 2.10 3.91
N ILE A 83 -7.15 3.12 3.08
CA ILE A 83 -6.97 3.04 1.63
C ILE A 83 -5.48 2.80 1.29
N LEU A 84 -4.57 3.54 1.92
CA LEU A 84 -3.14 3.35 1.73
C LEU A 84 -2.71 1.93 2.06
N MET A 85 -3.11 1.43 3.24
CA MET A 85 -2.78 0.08 3.69
C MET A 85 -3.33 -0.99 2.76
N GLY A 86 -4.58 -0.86 2.30
CA GLY A 86 -5.21 -1.82 1.38
C GLY A 86 -4.47 -1.93 0.04
N ASN A 87 -4.09 -0.79 -0.54
CA ASN A 87 -3.36 -0.76 -1.81
C ASN A 87 -1.91 -1.26 -1.64
N MET A 88 -1.23 -0.82 -0.58
CA MET A 88 0.13 -1.29 -0.27
C MET A 88 0.15 -2.80 -0.02
N LEU A 89 -0.80 -3.33 0.76
CA LEU A 89 -0.93 -4.76 0.99
C LEU A 89 -1.05 -5.53 -0.33
N SER A 90 -1.95 -5.10 -1.21
CA SER A 90 -2.19 -5.75 -2.50
C SER A 90 -0.93 -5.74 -3.39
N SER A 91 -0.27 -4.59 -3.52
CA SER A 91 0.96 -4.45 -4.31
C SER A 91 2.10 -5.30 -3.76
N ASN A 92 2.31 -5.30 -2.43
CA ASN A 92 3.37 -6.10 -1.81
C ASN A 92 3.12 -7.61 -1.93
N VAL A 93 1.87 -8.06 -1.79
CA VAL A 93 1.52 -9.47 -2.02
C VAL A 93 1.84 -9.88 -3.45
N ILE A 94 1.52 -9.05 -4.45
CA ILE A 94 1.84 -9.32 -5.85
C ILE A 94 3.36 -9.34 -6.06
N ALA A 95 4.10 -8.38 -5.51
CA ALA A 95 5.55 -8.30 -5.63
C ALA A 95 6.22 -9.55 -5.05
N LEU A 96 5.92 -9.89 -3.81
CA LEU A 96 6.49 -11.06 -3.12
C LEU A 96 6.16 -12.37 -3.84
N ASN A 97 4.89 -12.56 -4.22
CA ASN A 97 4.50 -13.76 -4.96
C ASN A 97 5.22 -13.86 -6.31
N THR A 98 5.34 -12.75 -7.05
CA THR A 98 6.04 -12.73 -8.33
C THR A 98 7.52 -13.03 -8.17
N TYR A 99 8.17 -12.43 -7.17
CA TYR A 99 9.59 -12.63 -6.92
C TYR A 99 9.90 -14.08 -6.53
N TYR A 100 9.23 -14.62 -5.52
CA TYR A 100 9.51 -15.99 -5.04
C TYR A 100 9.07 -17.06 -6.04
N SER A 101 7.93 -16.89 -6.71
CA SER A 101 7.52 -17.82 -7.76
C SER A 101 8.44 -17.77 -8.98
N GLY A 102 8.94 -16.59 -9.34
CA GLY A 102 9.92 -16.41 -10.40
C GLY A 102 11.22 -17.13 -10.08
N LEU A 103 11.79 -16.90 -8.90
CA LEU A 103 13.01 -17.59 -8.45
C LEU A 103 12.85 -19.11 -8.41
N LYS A 104 11.69 -19.61 -7.99
CA LYS A 104 11.42 -21.04 -7.94
C LYS A 104 11.28 -21.64 -9.35
N ARG A 105 10.60 -20.94 -10.24
CA ARG A 105 10.35 -21.42 -11.61
C ARG A 105 11.62 -21.41 -12.47
N GLU A 106 12.41 -20.35 -12.32
CA GLU A 106 13.60 -20.13 -13.15
C GLU A 106 14.91 -20.30 -12.35
N GLN A 107 14.91 -21.29 -11.45
CA GLN A 107 16.07 -21.57 -10.59
C GLN A 107 17.34 -21.90 -11.38
N GLN A 108 17.21 -22.48 -12.58
CA GLN A 108 18.33 -22.76 -13.47
C GLN A 108 18.99 -21.47 -13.97
N LEU A 109 18.18 -20.47 -14.37
CA LEU A 109 18.69 -19.16 -14.77
C LEU A 109 19.45 -18.48 -13.62
N TYR A 110 18.90 -18.50 -12.43
CA TYR A 110 19.53 -17.93 -11.25
C TYR A 110 20.90 -18.57 -10.96
N ARG A 111 20.96 -19.92 -11.00
CA ARG A 111 22.23 -20.66 -10.81
C ARG A 111 23.22 -20.44 -11.95
N TYR A 112 22.74 -20.33 -13.17
CA TYR A 112 23.59 -20.04 -14.35
C TYR A 112 24.26 -18.68 -14.21
N LEU A 113 23.51 -17.64 -13.82
CA LEU A 113 24.07 -16.30 -13.60
C LEU A 113 25.15 -16.31 -12.53
N LEU A 114 24.90 -16.95 -11.38
CA LEU A 114 25.90 -17.08 -10.31
C LEU A 114 27.14 -17.88 -10.78
N GLY A 115 26.96 -18.94 -11.56
CA GLY A 115 28.06 -19.73 -12.11
C GLY A 115 28.94 -18.98 -13.09
N ASN A 116 28.39 -17.97 -13.78
CA ASN A 116 29.13 -17.06 -14.67
C ASN A 116 29.73 -15.84 -13.95
N GLY A 117 29.77 -15.84 -12.61
CA GLY A 117 30.43 -14.79 -11.84
C GLY A 117 29.55 -13.59 -11.46
N ALA A 118 28.25 -13.64 -11.75
CA ALA A 118 27.32 -12.59 -11.31
C ALA A 118 27.21 -12.57 -9.77
N THR A 119 27.16 -11.39 -9.20
CA THR A 119 26.83 -11.21 -7.76
C THR A 119 25.38 -11.63 -7.47
N ARG A 120 25.07 -11.87 -6.21
CA ARG A 120 23.70 -12.20 -5.80
C ARG A 120 22.67 -11.13 -6.25
N GLN A 121 23.03 -9.86 -6.16
CA GLN A 121 22.18 -8.75 -6.56
C GLN A 121 21.93 -8.76 -8.07
N GLU A 122 22.95 -8.97 -8.88
CA GLU A 122 22.83 -9.07 -10.33
C GLU A 122 21.99 -10.29 -10.77
N ALA A 123 22.19 -11.44 -10.10
CA ALA A 123 21.41 -12.63 -10.38
C ALA A 123 19.94 -12.51 -9.98
N GLN A 124 19.61 -11.66 -8.99
CA GLN A 124 18.23 -11.40 -8.54
C GLN A 124 17.56 -10.26 -9.34
N ALA A 125 18.32 -9.37 -9.94
CA ALA A 125 17.81 -8.18 -10.63
C ALA A 125 16.65 -8.45 -11.61
N PRO A 126 16.68 -9.46 -12.49
CA PRO A 126 15.58 -9.74 -13.42
C PRO A 126 14.29 -10.11 -12.67
N PHE A 127 14.36 -10.84 -11.56
CA PHE A 127 13.22 -11.24 -10.75
C PHE A 127 12.62 -10.07 -9.98
N ILE A 128 13.47 -9.22 -9.41
CA ILE A 128 13.05 -7.98 -8.72
C ILE A 128 12.36 -7.04 -9.72
N ARG A 129 12.96 -6.83 -10.89
CA ARG A 129 12.36 -5.99 -11.94
C ARG A 129 10.97 -6.48 -12.33
N GLN A 130 10.81 -7.78 -12.54
CA GLN A 130 9.53 -8.37 -12.90
C GLN A 130 8.51 -8.24 -11.77
N ALA A 131 8.93 -8.41 -10.52
CA ALA A 131 8.09 -8.24 -9.34
C ALA A 131 7.56 -6.79 -9.23
N ILE A 132 8.43 -5.80 -9.40
CA ILE A 132 8.06 -4.38 -9.39
C ILE A 132 7.06 -4.08 -10.51
N ILE A 133 7.35 -4.44 -11.75
CA ILE A 133 6.45 -4.20 -12.89
C ILE A 133 5.06 -4.78 -12.61
N LYS A 134 4.99 -6.02 -12.16
CA LYS A 134 3.70 -6.68 -11.88
C LYS A 134 2.96 -6.08 -10.69
N SER A 135 3.66 -5.60 -9.67
CA SER A 135 3.02 -4.99 -8.50
C SER A 135 2.40 -3.62 -8.80
N PHE A 136 2.97 -2.86 -9.73
CA PHE A 136 2.43 -1.57 -10.17
C PHE A 136 1.34 -1.69 -11.24
N SER A 137 1.31 -2.78 -12.00
CA SER A 137 0.36 -2.96 -13.10
C SER A 137 -1.10 -2.73 -12.73
N PRO A 138 -1.66 -3.28 -11.62
CA PRO A 138 -3.05 -3.03 -11.23
C PRO A 138 -3.31 -1.57 -10.87
N LEU A 139 -2.34 -0.90 -10.25
CA LEU A 139 -2.46 0.51 -9.86
C LEU A 139 -2.50 1.41 -11.10
N ILE A 140 -1.61 1.17 -12.05
CA ILE A 140 -1.58 1.90 -13.33
C ILE A 140 -2.85 1.64 -14.13
N ALA A 141 -3.32 0.40 -14.18
CA ALA A 141 -4.56 0.05 -14.88
C ALA A 141 -5.77 0.78 -14.26
N ASN A 142 -5.88 0.84 -12.93
CA ASN A 142 -6.94 1.55 -12.24
C ASN A 142 -6.91 3.06 -12.53
N ILE A 143 -5.72 3.66 -12.58
CA ILE A 143 -5.57 5.08 -12.94
C ILE A 143 -6.00 5.32 -14.39
N SER A 144 -5.63 4.45 -15.31
CA SER A 144 -5.91 4.59 -16.75
C SER A 144 -7.39 4.52 -17.09
N VAL A 145 -8.18 3.73 -16.36
CA VAL A 145 -9.64 3.57 -16.62
C VAL A 145 -10.50 4.47 -15.75
N MET A 146 -9.89 5.22 -14.85
CA MET A 146 -10.60 6.12 -13.93
C MET A 146 -11.29 7.24 -14.69
N GLY A 147 -12.58 7.43 -14.37
CA GLY A 147 -13.40 8.48 -14.98
C GLY A 147 -13.96 8.17 -16.37
N LEU A 148 -13.43 7.13 -17.05
CA LEU A 148 -13.94 6.69 -18.36
C LEU A 148 -14.82 5.43 -18.23
N VAL A 149 -14.31 4.44 -17.53
CA VAL A 149 -14.96 3.11 -17.41
C VAL A 149 -15.39 2.83 -15.98
N ALA A 150 -14.61 3.25 -15.01
CA ALA A 150 -14.86 2.97 -13.61
C ALA A 150 -14.82 4.24 -12.76
N LEU A 151 -15.80 4.39 -11.89
CA LEU A 151 -15.79 5.37 -10.82
C LEU A 151 -15.36 4.68 -9.52
N PRO A 152 -14.27 5.12 -8.88
CA PRO A 152 -13.84 4.57 -7.60
C PRO A 152 -14.92 4.73 -6.52
N GLY A 153 -15.06 3.74 -5.65
CA GLY A 153 -16.08 3.74 -4.60
C GLY A 153 -15.99 4.94 -3.66
N THR A 154 -14.80 5.44 -3.39
CA THR A 154 -14.57 6.67 -2.60
C THR A 154 -15.14 7.91 -3.28
N MET A 155 -14.97 8.03 -4.59
CA MET A 155 -15.53 9.12 -5.38
C MET A 155 -17.06 9.05 -5.41
N ILE A 156 -17.61 7.85 -5.64
CA ILE A 156 -19.06 7.63 -5.60
C ILE A 156 -19.63 8.00 -4.22
N GLY A 157 -18.98 7.54 -3.14
CA GLY A 157 -19.38 7.84 -1.78
C GLY A 157 -19.39 9.34 -1.47
N GLN A 158 -18.44 10.11 -1.97
CA GLN A 158 -18.41 11.57 -1.81
C GLN A 158 -19.54 12.26 -2.59
N ILE A 159 -19.80 11.84 -3.84
CA ILE A 159 -20.89 12.41 -4.66
C ILE A 159 -22.24 12.12 -4.02
N LEU A 160 -22.47 10.88 -3.59
CA LEU A 160 -23.71 10.51 -2.89
C LEU A 160 -23.85 11.20 -1.51
N GLY A 161 -22.72 11.53 -0.88
CA GLY A 161 -22.66 12.33 0.35
C GLY A 161 -22.89 13.84 0.14
N GLY A 162 -23.16 14.30 -1.10
CA GLY A 162 -23.47 15.69 -1.41
C GLY A 162 -22.29 16.54 -1.87
N SER A 163 -21.09 15.96 -2.04
CA SER A 163 -19.96 16.70 -2.60
C SER A 163 -20.11 16.88 -4.10
N SER A 164 -19.64 18.02 -4.63
CA SER A 164 -19.64 18.23 -6.08
C SER A 164 -18.73 17.23 -6.79
N PRO A 165 -19.06 16.77 -8.00
CA PRO A 165 -18.22 15.85 -8.77
C PRO A 165 -16.78 16.34 -8.96
N ASN A 166 -16.59 17.66 -9.16
CA ASN A 166 -15.26 18.26 -9.30
C ASN A 166 -14.40 18.11 -8.04
N VAL A 167 -14.98 18.24 -6.85
CA VAL A 167 -14.29 18.04 -5.58
C VAL A 167 -13.96 16.57 -5.41
N ALA A 168 -14.91 15.67 -5.69
CA ALA A 168 -14.71 14.22 -5.59
C ALA A 168 -13.58 13.73 -6.52
N ILE A 169 -13.50 14.24 -7.76
CA ILE A 169 -12.42 13.92 -8.71
C ILE A 169 -11.06 14.36 -8.18
N LYS A 170 -10.94 15.59 -7.68
CA LYS A 170 -9.68 16.10 -7.12
C LYS A 170 -9.21 15.25 -5.94
N TYR A 171 -10.10 14.90 -5.03
CA TYR A 171 -9.80 14.01 -3.90
C TYR A 171 -9.32 12.64 -4.38
N GLN A 172 -9.99 12.09 -5.39
CA GLN A 172 -9.61 10.79 -5.93
C GLN A 172 -8.24 10.82 -6.60
N MET A 173 -7.93 11.87 -7.37
CA MET A 173 -6.60 12.05 -7.95
C MET A 173 -5.52 12.14 -6.87
N MET A 174 -5.75 12.90 -5.80
CA MET A 174 -4.82 12.99 -4.67
C MET A 174 -4.59 11.62 -4.01
N ILE A 175 -5.67 10.85 -3.77
CA ILE A 175 -5.57 9.49 -3.21
C ILE A 175 -4.73 8.58 -4.10
N MET A 176 -4.85 8.69 -5.42
CA MET A 176 -4.07 7.86 -6.35
C MET A 176 -2.58 8.22 -6.33
N VAL A 177 -2.26 9.50 -6.36
CA VAL A 177 -0.85 9.95 -6.29
C VAL A 177 -0.20 9.51 -4.99
N ILE A 178 -0.87 9.69 -3.86
CA ILE A 178 -0.33 9.29 -2.56
C ILE A 178 -0.19 7.77 -2.44
N THR A 179 -1.13 7.01 -2.99
CA THR A 179 -1.05 5.54 -3.03
C THR A 179 0.14 5.08 -3.87
N PHE A 180 0.34 5.69 -5.04
CA PHE A 180 1.49 5.40 -5.90
C PHE A 180 2.81 5.70 -5.18
N THR A 181 2.89 6.84 -4.49
CA THR A 181 4.06 7.24 -3.70
C THR A 181 4.33 6.27 -2.56
N ALA A 182 3.30 5.87 -1.82
CA ALA A 182 3.43 4.94 -0.69
C ALA A 182 3.90 3.54 -1.15
N VAL A 183 3.34 3.04 -2.26
CA VAL A 183 3.77 1.76 -2.86
C VAL A 183 5.21 1.85 -3.35
N SER A 184 5.59 2.93 -4.04
CA SER A 184 6.96 3.16 -4.50
C SER A 184 7.95 3.18 -3.33
N TYR A 185 7.62 3.90 -2.27
CA TYR A 185 8.46 3.97 -1.07
C TYR A 185 8.64 2.60 -0.43
N THR A 186 7.58 1.80 -0.33
CA THR A 186 7.66 0.46 0.24
C THR A 186 8.58 -0.45 -0.57
N HIS A 187 8.52 -0.38 -1.91
CA HIS A 187 9.39 -1.19 -2.76
C HIS A 187 10.86 -0.75 -2.75
N LEU A 188 11.13 0.52 -2.40
CA LEU A 188 12.50 1.01 -2.22
C LEU A 188 13.09 0.63 -0.86
N THR A 189 12.25 0.46 0.15
CA THR A 189 12.69 0.18 1.54
C THR A 189 12.69 -1.29 1.90
N LEU A 190 11.97 -2.13 1.15
CA LEU A 190 12.02 -3.58 1.34
C LEU A 190 13.22 -4.16 0.56
N PRO A 191 14.09 -4.94 1.23
CA PRO A 191 15.25 -5.59 0.62
C PRO A 191 14.85 -6.71 -0.34
#